data_a37ab919aa1dacfffdff5c4c25d0b6a4
#
_entry.id   a37ab919aa1dacfffdff5c4c25d0b6a4
#
_cell.length_a   1.000
_cell.length_b   1.000
_cell.length_c   1.000
_cell.angle_alpha   90.00
_cell.angle_beta   90.00
_cell.angle_gamma   90.00
#
_symmetry.space_group_name_H-M   'P 1'
#
loop_
_entity.id
_entity.type
_entity.pdbx_description
1 polymer ?
#
loop_
_entity_poly.entity_id
_entity_poly.type
_entity_poly.pdbx_seq_one_letter_code
_entity_poly.pdbx_strand_id
1 'polypeptide(L)'
;MTHSHAPRWQLWLFVLAAAFILLVTIGMRMTLGLFVRPLVNDTALSIAEVSLAIAVTQLMWGVSQPLSGALSDRFGAWRVLWMGSLMLAAGWLLVSFMPTQFGLLVGMGLLVAWGMGAGSWSILMSLIANRLPERMRGLASGVANAGGLGGVDFAGRTLAVARRA
;
A
#
# COMPACT_ATOMS: atom_id res chain seq x y z
N MET A 1 -28.96 3.08 23.91
CA MET A 1 -27.70 3.01 23.14
C MET A 1 -27.62 4.29 22.32
N THR A 2 -26.88 5.27 22.79
CA THR A 2 -26.74 6.59 22.16
C THR A 2 -25.84 6.45 20.94
N HIS A 3 -26.44 6.42 19.75
CA HIS A 3 -25.69 6.59 18.51
C HIS A 3 -25.16 8.04 18.48
N SER A 4 -23.92 8.22 18.91
CA SER A 4 -23.21 9.47 18.70
C SER A 4 -23.01 9.61 17.19
N HIS A 5 -23.84 10.42 16.56
CA HIS A 5 -23.65 10.78 15.15
C HIS A 5 -22.35 11.56 15.04
N ALA A 6 -21.29 10.88 14.60
CA ALA A 6 -20.05 11.57 14.25
C ALA A 6 -20.37 12.69 13.26
N PRO A 7 -19.87 13.92 13.48
CA PRO A 7 -20.16 15.03 12.60
C PRO A 7 -19.71 14.72 11.17
N ARG A 8 -20.49 15.16 10.18
CA ARG A 8 -20.29 14.82 8.76
C ARG A 8 -18.86 15.09 8.27
N TRP A 9 -18.21 16.12 8.76
CA TRP A 9 -16.82 16.45 8.39
C TRP A 9 -15.80 15.38 8.82
N GLN A 10 -16.01 14.71 9.97
CA GLN A 10 -15.14 13.62 10.41
C GLN A 10 -15.28 12.38 9.51
N LEU A 11 -16.47 12.11 9.02
CA LEU A 11 -16.70 11.03 8.06
C LEU A 11 -15.97 11.31 6.73
N TRP A 12 -16.00 12.55 6.24
CA TRP A 12 -15.28 12.93 5.04
C TRP A 12 -13.77 12.91 5.21
N LEU A 13 -13.25 13.36 6.35
CA LEU A 13 -11.82 13.23 6.66
C LEU A 13 -11.38 11.77 6.66
N PHE A 14 -12.20 10.88 7.19
CA PHE A 14 -11.92 9.45 7.16
C PHE A 14 -11.88 8.88 5.73
N VAL A 15 -12.81 9.27 4.88
CA VAL A 15 -12.83 8.84 3.46
C VAL A 15 -11.62 9.38 2.70
N LEU A 16 -11.25 10.65 2.92
CA LEU A 16 -10.07 11.25 2.31
C LEU A 16 -8.78 10.59 2.78
N ALA A 17 -8.67 10.25 4.06
CA ALA A 17 -7.54 9.49 4.58
C ALA A 17 -7.44 8.10 3.93
N ALA A 18 -8.56 7.39 3.77
CA ALA A 18 -8.61 6.12 3.07
C ALA A 18 -8.19 6.25 1.58
N ALA A 19 -8.67 7.28 0.89
CA ALA A 19 -8.30 7.58 -0.48
C ALA A 19 -6.79 7.88 -0.60
N PHE A 20 -6.23 8.63 0.35
CA PHE A 20 -4.80 8.94 0.40
C PHE A 20 -3.94 7.70 0.64
N ILE A 21 -4.35 6.82 1.57
CA ILE A 21 -3.66 5.55 1.81
C ILE A 21 -3.65 4.69 0.54
N LEU A 22 -4.77 4.59 -0.18
CA LEU A 22 -4.84 3.87 -1.45
C LEU A 22 -3.97 4.50 -2.52
N LEU A 23 -3.97 5.82 -2.64
CA LEU A 23 -3.13 6.56 -3.59
C LEU A 23 -1.65 6.23 -3.35
N VAL A 24 -1.19 6.34 -2.11
CA VAL A 24 0.21 6.05 -1.74
C VAL A 24 0.53 4.58 -1.99
N THR A 25 -0.30 3.65 -1.51
CA THR A 25 -0.04 2.20 -1.61
C THR A 25 -0.02 1.74 -3.06
N ILE A 26 -0.99 2.16 -3.87
CA ILE A 26 -1.07 1.78 -5.29
C ILE A 26 0.02 2.50 -6.09
N GLY A 27 0.25 3.80 -5.82
CA GLY A 27 1.31 4.58 -6.46
C GLY A 27 2.70 3.98 -6.23
N MET A 28 3.05 3.64 -4.99
CA MET A 28 4.32 2.96 -4.67
C MET A 28 4.45 1.62 -5.40
N ARG A 29 3.38 0.84 -5.46
CA ARG A 29 3.39 -0.44 -6.16
C ARG A 29 3.65 -0.28 -7.66
N MET A 30 3.02 0.69 -8.30
CA MET A 30 3.18 0.94 -9.74
C MET A 30 4.57 1.47 -10.09
N THR A 31 5.23 2.17 -9.15
CA THR A 31 6.59 2.71 -9.34
C THR A 31 7.70 1.71 -9.04
N LEU A 32 7.41 0.52 -8.49
CA LEU A 32 8.43 -0.50 -8.18
C LEU A 32 9.33 -0.83 -9.38
N GLY A 33 8.78 -0.86 -10.58
CA GLY A 33 9.56 -1.09 -11.81
C GLY A 33 10.61 -0.02 -12.11
N LEU A 34 10.47 1.22 -11.60
CA LEU A 34 11.45 2.29 -11.76
C LEU A 34 12.72 2.04 -10.95
N PHE A 35 12.62 1.30 -9.85
CA PHE A 35 13.76 1.01 -8.98
C PHE A 35 14.69 -0.07 -9.55
N VAL A 36 14.28 -0.81 -10.59
CA VAL A 36 15.10 -1.88 -11.18
C VAL A 36 16.42 -1.32 -11.70
N ARG A 37 16.39 -0.29 -12.53
CA ARG A 37 17.60 0.30 -13.12
C ARG A 37 18.53 0.94 -12.09
N PRO A 38 18.08 1.83 -11.20
CA PRO A 38 18.92 2.37 -10.13
C PRO A 38 19.54 1.27 -9.27
N LEU A 39 18.75 0.29 -8.82
CA LEU A 39 19.28 -0.81 -8.01
C LEU A 39 20.38 -1.61 -8.72
N VAL A 40 20.19 -1.91 -9.99
CA VAL A 40 21.22 -2.64 -10.79
C VAL A 40 22.46 -1.78 -11.02
N ASN A 41 22.30 -0.48 -11.25
CA ASN A 41 23.44 0.42 -11.53
C ASN A 41 24.25 0.76 -10.26
N ASP A 42 23.57 0.93 -9.13
CA ASP A 42 24.17 1.40 -7.87
C ASP A 42 24.59 0.25 -6.95
N THR A 43 24.21 -0.99 -7.27
CA THR A 43 24.56 -2.18 -6.48
C THR A 43 25.18 -3.28 -7.34
N ALA A 44 25.79 -4.27 -6.72
CA ALA A 44 26.32 -5.43 -7.42
C ALA A 44 25.24 -6.47 -7.82
N LEU A 45 23.96 -6.08 -7.81
CA LEU A 45 22.84 -6.97 -8.08
C LEU A 45 22.56 -7.06 -9.58
N SER A 46 22.27 -8.26 -10.04
CA SER A 46 21.81 -8.51 -11.41
C SER A 46 20.34 -8.11 -11.61
N ILE A 47 19.96 -7.84 -12.85
CA ILE A 47 18.55 -7.59 -13.22
C ILE A 47 17.66 -8.75 -12.77
N ALA A 48 18.14 -10.00 -12.87
CA ALA A 48 17.41 -11.18 -12.47
C ALA A 48 17.11 -11.21 -10.95
N GLU A 49 18.08 -10.84 -10.11
CA GLU A 49 17.90 -10.80 -8.66
C GLU A 49 16.89 -9.72 -8.23
N VAL A 50 16.98 -8.53 -8.82
CA VAL A 50 16.03 -7.44 -8.55
C VAL A 50 14.63 -7.81 -9.05
N SER A 51 14.52 -8.40 -10.24
CA SER A 51 13.23 -8.84 -10.78
C SER A 51 12.60 -9.95 -9.95
N LEU A 52 13.41 -10.88 -9.43
CA LEU A 52 12.96 -11.92 -8.51
C LEU A 52 12.40 -11.31 -7.21
N ALA A 53 13.09 -10.34 -6.63
CA ALA A 53 12.63 -9.65 -5.42
C ALA A 53 11.28 -8.95 -5.66
N ILE A 54 11.09 -8.30 -6.81
CA ILE A 54 9.82 -7.68 -7.20
C ILE A 54 8.73 -8.74 -7.40
N ALA A 55 9.03 -9.86 -8.04
CA ALA A 55 8.08 -10.96 -8.23
C ALA A 55 7.63 -11.55 -6.88
N VAL A 56 8.56 -11.77 -5.96
CA VAL A 56 8.26 -12.22 -4.58
C VAL A 56 7.42 -11.17 -3.85
N THR A 57 7.71 -9.88 -4.02
CA THR A 57 6.92 -8.79 -3.44
C THR A 57 5.46 -8.84 -3.92
N GLN A 58 5.23 -9.06 -5.20
CA GLN A 58 3.86 -9.16 -5.75
C GLN A 58 3.13 -10.40 -5.25
N LEU A 59 3.82 -11.54 -5.16
CA LEU A 59 3.25 -12.77 -4.62
C LEU A 59 2.86 -12.59 -3.14
N MET A 60 3.80 -12.10 -2.32
CA MET A 60 3.59 -11.87 -0.89
C MET A 60 2.52 -10.81 -0.62
N TRP A 61 2.44 -9.78 -1.45
CA TRP A 61 1.35 -8.81 -1.40
C TRP A 61 -0.03 -9.48 -1.60
N GLY A 62 -0.15 -10.39 -2.58
CA GLY A 62 -1.37 -11.17 -2.79
C GLY A 62 -1.74 -12.02 -1.57
N VAL A 63 -0.76 -12.73 -1.00
CA VAL A 63 -0.95 -13.56 0.20
C VAL A 63 -1.26 -12.72 1.44
N SER A 64 -0.66 -11.56 1.58
CA SER A 64 -0.86 -10.69 2.75
C SER A 64 -2.26 -10.08 2.83
N GLN A 65 -2.98 -9.92 1.73
CA GLN A 65 -4.32 -9.33 1.72
C GLN A 65 -5.36 -10.12 2.54
N PRO A 66 -5.58 -11.42 2.30
CA PRO A 66 -6.54 -12.18 3.09
C PRO A 66 -6.09 -12.31 4.55
N LEU A 67 -4.79 -12.44 4.81
CA LEU A 67 -4.25 -12.50 6.17
C LEU A 67 -4.43 -11.18 6.92
N SER A 68 -4.14 -10.07 6.29
CA SER A 68 -4.38 -8.73 6.85
C SER A 68 -5.87 -8.48 7.08
N GLY A 69 -6.74 -8.98 6.20
CA GLY A 69 -8.19 -8.96 6.40
C GLY A 69 -8.59 -9.70 7.67
N ALA A 70 -8.18 -10.95 7.82
CA ALA A 70 -8.45 -11.77 9.00
C ALA A 70 -7.87 -11.15 10.30
N LEU A 71 -6.67 -10.57 10.24
CA LEU A 71 -6.10 -9.82 11.36
C LEU A 71 -6.93 -8.57 11.70
N SER A 72 -7.40 -7.87 10.68
CA SER A 72 -8.26 -6.70 10.85
C SER A 72 -9.58 -7.03 11.54
N ASP A 73 -10.17 -8.17 11.21
CA ASP A 73 -11.41 -8.64 11.85
C ASP A 73 -11.18 -9.02 13.33
N ARG A 74 -10.02 -9.59 13.64
CA ARG A 74 -9.68 -10.04 15.00
C ARG A 74 -9.15 -8.92 15.91
N PHE A 75 -8.26 -8.08 15.42
CA PHE A 75 -7.52 -7.09 16.22
C PHE A 75 -7.96 -5.65 15.95
N GLY A 76 -8.83 -5.44 14.97
CA GLY A 76 -9.29 -4.14 14.52
C GLY A 76 -8.39 -3.54 13.44
N ALA A 77 -9.02 -2.96 12.42
CA ALA A 77 -8.36 -2.44 11.24
C ALA A 77 -7.31 -1.35 11.54
N TRP A 78 -7.53 -0.52 12.57
CA TRP A 78 -6.60 0.55 12.95
C TRP A 78 -5.22 0.02 13.36
N ARG A 79 -5.20 -1.05 14.16
CA ARG A 79 -3.94 -1.69 14.59
C ARG A 79 -3.21 -2.32 13.42
N VAL A 80 -3.94 -2.96 12.52
CA VAL A 80 -3.36 -3.58 11.32
C VAL A 80 -2.77 -2.54 10.37
N LEU A 81 -3.43 -1.40 10.19
CA LEU A 81 -2.90 -0.28 9.41
C LEU A 81 -1.60 0.29 10.01
N TRP A 82 -1.55 0.48 11.33
CA TRP A 82 -0.34 0.94 12.01
C TRP A 82 0.82 -0.06 11.86
N MET A 83 0.54 -1.34 12.09
CA MET A 83 1.55 -2.39 11.90
C MET A 83 2.04 -2.43 10.45
N GLY A 84 1.13 -2.35 9.49
CA GLY A 84 1.46 -2.30 8.07
C GLY A 84 2.33 -1.11 7.70
N SER A 85 2.03 0.08 8.23
CA SER A 85 2.84 1.29 8.00
C SER A 85 4.25 1.17 8.57
N LEU A 86 4.39 0.58 9.77
CA LEU A 86 5.69 0.31 10.38
C LEU A 86 6.49 -0.72 9.58
N MET A 87 5.85 -1.80 9.12
CA MET A 87 6.49 -2.81 8.28
C MET A 87 6.95 -2.22 6.94
N LEU A 88 6.13 -1.36 6.34
CA LEU A 88 6.48 -0.67 5.10
C LEU A 88 7.70 0.23 5.28
N ALA A 89 7.73 1.03 6.34
CA ALA A 89 8.88 1.88 6.66
C ALA A 89 10.14 1.05 6.97
N ALA A 90 10.02 0.01 7.79
CA ALA A 90 11.13 -0.89 8.13
C ALA A 90 11.67 -1.62 6.89
N GLY A 91 10.78 -2.04 5.98
CA GLY A 91 11.18 -2.70 4.74
C GLY A 91 12.02 -1.81 3.83
N TRP A 92 11.61 -0.56 3.64
CA TRP A 92 12.39 0.41 2.86
C TRP A 92 13.70 0.80 3.52
N LEU A 93 13.72 0.94 4.85
CA LEU A 93 14.97 1.15 5.60
C LEU A 93 15.92 -0.02 5.42
N LEU A 94 15.43 -1.26 5.53
CA LEU A 94 16.25 -2.46 5.36
C LEU A 94 16.89 -2.51 3.96
N VAL A 95 16.12 -2.22 2.91
CA VAL A 95 16.63 -2.16 1.53
C VAL A 95 17.72 -1.09 1.39
N SER A 96 17.54 0.07 2.05
CA SER A 96 18.54 1.16 1.99
C SER A 96 19.84 0.82 2.70
N PHE A 97 19.78 0.09 3.84
CA PHE A 97 20.97 -0.27 4.60
C PHE A 97 21.65 -1.56 4.13
N MET A 98 20.89 -2.45 3.51
CA MET A 98 21.38 -3.75 3.02
C MET A 98 20.97 -3.97 1.56
N PRO A 99 21.62 -3.32 0.59
CA PRO A 99 21.33 -3.49 -0.84
C PRO A 99 21.92 -4.82 -1.36
N THR A 100 21.53 -5.91 -0.74
CA THR A 100 21.90 -7.29 -1.10
C THR A 100 20.66 -8.05 -1.55
N GLN A 101 20.83 -9.18 -2.25
CA GLN A 101 19.70 -10.02 -2.66
C GLN A 101 18.83 -10.42 -1.46
N PHE A 102 19.44 -10.79 -0.34
CA PHE A 102 18.73 -11.14 0.88
C PHE A 102 17.98 -9.93 1.46
N GLY A 103 18.62 -8.75 1.52
CA GLY A 103 17.99 -7.51 1.98
C GLY A 103 16.78 -7.11 1.12
N LEU A 104 16.86 -7.29 -0.21
CA LEU A 104 15.73 -7.05 -1.11
C LEU A 104 14.58 -8.06 -0.88
N LEU A 105 14.89 -9.35 -0.76
CA LEU A 105 13.88 -10.38 -0.53
C LEU A 105 13.16 -10.19 0.80
N VAL A 106 13.86 -9.89 1.87
CA VAL A 106 13.25 -9.66 3.19
C VAL A 106 12.61 -8.27 3.26
N GLY A 107 13.31 -7.23 2.83
CA GLY A 107 12.82 -5.84 2.89
C GLY A 107 11.63 -5.62 1.96
N MET A 108 11.79 -5.84 0.67
CA MET A 108 10.70 -5.66 -0.29
C MET A 108 9.75 -6.85 -0.31
N GLY A 109 10.29 -8.06 -0.44
CA GLY A 109 9.51 -9.28 -0.61
C GLY A 109 8.63 -9.61 0.59
N LEU A 110 9.07 -9.33 1.80
CA LEU A 110 8.31 -9.65 3.01
C LEU A 110 7.72 -8.38 3.64
N LEU A 111 8.55 -7.46 4.13
CA LEU A 111 8.10 -6.33 4.94
C LEU A 111 7.26 -5.32 4.13
N VAL A 112 7.76 -4.87 2.97
CA VAL A 112 7.01 -3.93 2.12
C VAL A 112 5.74 -4.57 1.58
N ALA A 113 5.78 -5.83 1.16
CA ALA A 113 4.62 -6.56 0.67
C ALA A 113 3.50 -6.66 1.71
N TRP A 114 3.83 -6.98 2.96
CA TRP A 114 2.86 -7.00 4.07
C TRP A 114 2.34 -5.62 4.40
N GLY A 115 3.20 -4.62 4.43
CA GLY A 115 2.79 -3.23 4.65
C GLY A 115 1.78 -2.74 3.61
N MET A 116 2.03 -3.05 2.33
CA MET A 116 1.09 -2.75 1.25
C MET A 116 -0.20 -3.56 1.37
N GLY A 117 -0.14 -4.82 1.81
CA GLY A 117 -1.31 -5.66 2.03
C GLY A 117 -2.20 -5.16 3.15
N ALA A 118 -1.61 -4.62 4.22
CA ALA A 118 -2.35 -4.00 5.32
C ALA A 118 -3.07 -2.70 4.90
N GLY A 119 -2.52 -1.95 3.94
CA GLY A 119 -3.19 -0.79 3.31
C GLY A 119 -4.08 -1.16 2.12
N SER A 120 -4.48 -2.42 1.98
CA SER A 120 -5.22 -2.90 0.83
C SER A 120 -6.67 -2.41 0.78
N TRP A 121 -7.24 -2.46 -0.43
CA TRP A 121 -8.63 -2.15 -0.71
C TRP A 121 -9.61 -2.83 0.26
N SER A 122 -9.38 -4.11 0.57
CA SER A 122 -10.27 -4.91 1.41
C SER A 122 -10.47 -4.33 2.80
N ILE A 123 -9.38 -3.94 3.47
CA ILE A 123 -9.42 -3.37 4.83
C ILE A 123 -10.07 -2.00 4.81
N LEU A 124 -9.72 -1.16 3.83
CA LEU A 124 -10.28 0.19 3.73
C LEU A 124 -11.77 0.14 3.39
N MET A 125 -12.22 -0.79 2.54
CA MET A 125 -13.64 -0.98 2.25
C MET A 125 -14.41 -1.52 3.46
N SER A 126 -13.84 -2.45 4.22
CA SER A 126 -14.42 -2.91 5.49
C SER A 126 -14.57 -1.77 6.50
N LEU A 127 -13.56 -0.92 6.62
CA LEU A 127 -13.62 0.27 7.48
C LEU A 127 -14.71 1.25 7.05
N ILE A 128 -14.84 1.53 5.75
CA ILE A 128 -15.87 2.40 5.18
C ILE A 128 -17.24 1.79 5.46
N ALA A 129 -17.42 0.49 5.21
CA ALA A 129 -18.68 -0.20 5.44
C ALA A 129 -19.11 -0.21 6.92
N ASN A 130 -18.16 -0.32 7.84
CA ASN A 130 -18.42 -0.38 9.28
C ASN A 130 -18.62 1.00 9.92
N ARG A 131 -18.08 2.07 9.34
CA ARG A 131 -18.12 3.42 9.90
C ARG A 131 -19.12 4.36 9.26
N LEU A 132 -19.53 4.10 8.00
CA LEU A 132 -20.41 5.00 7.27
C LEU A 132 -21.85 4.46 7.17
N PRO A 133 -22.85 5.36 7.22
CA PRO A 133 -24.23 5.03 6.92
C PRO A 133 -24.37 4.47 5.49
N GLU A 134 -25.32 3.57 5.27
CA GLU A 134 -25.51 2.90 3.97
C GLU A 134 -25.60 3.86 2.78
N ARG A 135 -26.29 4.99 2.95
CA ARG A 135 -26.44 6.01 1.92
C ARG A 135 -25.11 6.62 1.44
N MET A 136 -24.08 6.62 2.28
CA MET A 136 -22.78 7.22 1.97
C MET A 136 -21.73 6.19 1.53
N ARG A 137 -21.97 4.89 1.74
CA ARG A 137 -20.99 3.83 1.43
C ARG A 137 -20.58 3.82 -0.03
N GLY A 138 -21.56 3.92 -0.95
CA GLY A 138 -21.28 3.94 -2.39
C GLY A 138 -20.41 5.13 -2.82
N LEU A 139 -20.77 6.34 -2.36
CA LEU A 139 -20.00 7.54 -2.66
C LEU A 139 -18.60 7.49 -2.05
N ALA A 140 -18.49 7.05 -0.78
CA ALA A 140 -17.22 6.92 -0.09
C ALA A 140 -16.31 5.88 -0.76
N SER A 141 -16.85 4.76 -1.20
CA SER A 141 -16.12 3.75 -1.96
C SER A 141 -15.65 4.29 -3.32
N GLY A 142 -16.49 5.09 -3.99
CA GLY A 142 -16.11 5.77 -5.23
C GLY A 142 -14.95 6.75 -5.05
N VAL A 143 -15.01 7.59 -4.02
CA VAL A 143 -13.94 8.56 -3.69
C VAL A 143 -12.64 7.83 -3.31
N ALA A 144 -12.73 6.77 -2.49
CA ALA A 144 -11.56 5.97 -2.13
C ALA A 144 -10.92 5.30 -3.36
N ASN A 145 -11.76 4.78 -4.29
CA ASN A 145 -11.29 4.19 -5.53
C ASN A 145 -10.64 5.23 -6.48
N ALA A 146 -11.20 6.43 -6.54
CA ALA A 146 -10.60 7.53 -7.29
C ALA A 146 -9.22 7.90 -6.75
N GLY A 147 -9.00 7.83 -5.43
CA GLY A 147 -7.66 7.96 -4.82
C GLY A 147 -6.68 6.90 -5.33
N GLY A 148 -7.10 5.63 -5.39
CA GLY A 148 -6.31 4.56 -5.97
C GLY A 148 -5.96 4.78 -7.45
N LEU A 149 -6.92 5.21 -8.25
CA LEU A 149 -6.70 5.55 -9.67
C LEU A 149 -5.76 6.75 -9.82
N GLY A 150 -5.85 7.75 -8.93
CA GLY A 150 -4.90 8.87 -8.87
C GLY A 150 -3.46 8.41 -8.65
N GLY A 151 -3.24 7.37 -7.84
CA GLY A 151 -1.93 6.74 -7.66
C GLY A 151 -1.38 6.12 -8.95
N VAL A 152 -2.24 5.50 -9.77
CA VAL A 152 -1.86 4.95 -11.07
C VAL A 152 -1.47 6.07 -12.06
N ASP A 153 -2.24 7.15 -12.13
CA ASP A 153 -1.94 8.30 -13.00
C ASP A 153 -0.63 8.98 -12.60
N PHE A 154 -0.42 9.18 -11.30
CA PHE A 154 0.84 9.72 -10.78
C PHE A 154 2.04 8.86 -11.18
N ALA A 155 1.94 7.53 -11.01
CA ALA A 155 2.99 6.60 -11.42
C ALA A 155 3.26 6.66 -12.94
N GLY A 156 2.19 6.73 -13.75
CA GLY A 156 2.30 6.85 -15.21
C GLY A 156 3.04 8.12 -15.65
N ARG A 157 2.74 9.27 -15.03
CA ARG A 157 3.43 10.53 -15.30
C ARG A 157 4.90 10.49 -14.89
N THR A 158 5.20 9.91 -13.74
CA THR A 158 6.58 9.74 -13.26
C THR A 158 7.39 8.87 -14.22
N LEU A 159 6.81 7.77 -14.71
CA LEU A 159 7.41 6.91 -15.72
C LEU A 159 7.66 7.64 -17.05
N ALA A 160 6.72 8.48 -17.48
CA ALA A 160 6.86 9.25 -18.70
C ALA A 160 8.00 10.29 -18.62
N VAL A 161 8.18 10.93 -17.46
CA VAL A 161 9.28 11.87 -17.21
C VAL A 161 10.62 11.12 -17.18
N ALA A 162 10.70 10.01 -16.45
CA ALA A 162 11.93 9.20 -16.33
C ALA A 162 12.41 8.60 -17.69
N ARG A 163 11.50 8.39 -18.64
CA ARG A 163 11.87 7.92 -19.99
C ARG A 163 12.44 9.02 -20.90
N ARG A 164 12.23 10.28 -20.54
CA ARG A 164 12.69 11.45 -21.32
C ARG A 164 14.02 12.01 -20.81
N ALA A 165 14.43 11.65 -19.60
CA ALA A 165 15.72 11.97 -19.02
C ALA A 165 16.75 10.86 -19.27
#